data_8099d84460c766e2425600613e5de4b5
#
_entry.id   8099d84460c766e2425600613e5de4b5
#
_cell.length_a   1.000
_cell.length_b   1.000
_cell.length_c   1.000
_cell.angle_alpha   90.00
_cell.angle_beta   90.00
_cell.angle_gamma   90.00
#
_symmetry.space_group_name_H-M   'P 1'
#
loop_
_entity.id
_entity.type
_entity.pdbx_description
1 polymer ?
#
loop_
_entity_poly.entity_id
_entity_poly.type
_entity_poly.pdbx_seq_one_letter_code
_entity_poly.pdbx_strand_id
1 'polypeptide(L)'
;YVHRESGAREVLISSNKRFALMHEYHKEEIDLNNLIKKLSPVDLILVEGWKKENIKKIEIYRKEINKPLLCDKDKNIIAVATNDKRIKIKNMMILDLNNYEQIAQFIYQLINKEIK
;
A
#
# COMPACT_ATOMS: atom_id res chain seq x y z
N TYR A 1 21.72 6.64 -1.69
CA TYR A 1 21.78 7.37 -2.98
C TYR A 1 23.20 7.48 -3.53
N VAL A 2 24.14 8.00 -2.74
CA VAL A 2 25.53 8.16 -3.17
C VAL A 2 26.19 6.81 -3.49
N HIS A 3 25.96 5.79 -2.67
CA HIS A 3 26.50 4.45 -2.90
C HIS A 3 25.94 3.83 -4.17
N ARG A 4 24.67 4.06 -4.48
CA ARG A 4 24.05 3.58 -5.70
C ARG A 4 24.69 4.22 -6.93
N GLU A 5 24.92 5.53 -6.91
CA GLU A 5 25.58 6.25 -8.00
C GLU A 5 27.01 5.79 -8.22
N SER A 6 27.67 5.31 -7.19
CA SER A 6 29.01 4.76 -7.26
C SER A 6 29.07 3.33 -7.79
N GLY A 7 27.93 2.74 -8.17
CA GLY A 7 27.85 1.43 -8.78
C GLY A 7 27.62 0.27 -7.82
N ALA A 8 27.29 0.53 -6.56
CA ALA A 8 26.99 -0.53 -5.60
C ALA A 8 25.68 -1.24 -5.98
N ARG A 9 25.70 -2.58 -5.95
CA ARG A 9 24.51 -3.40 -6.20
C ARG A 9 23.59 -3.48 -4.99
N GLU A 10 24.19 -3.51 -3.82
CA GLU A 10 23.44 -3.57 -2.56
C GLU A 10 24.04 -2.58 -1.58
N VAL A 11 23.17 -1.95 -0.82
CA VAL A 11 23.56 -1.01 0.23
C VAL A 11 22.85 -1.38 1.52
N LEU A 12 23.62 -1.63 2.57
CA LEU A 12 23.08 -1.93 3.90
C LEU A 12 23.33 -0.73 4.81
N ILE A 13 22.27 -0.21 5.38
CA ILE A 13 22.34 0.87 6.36
C ILE A 13 21.76 0.32 7.66
N SER A 14 22.51 0.45 8.75
CA SER A 14 22.04 -0.06 10.04
C SER A 14 22.31 0.90 11.18
N SER A 15 21.47 0.82 12.19
CA SER A 15 21.65 1.46 13.47
C SER A 15 21.46 0.41 14.55
N ASN A 16 21.50 0.82 15.82
CA ASN A 16 21.31 -0.14 16.92
C ASN A 16 19.85 -0.65 17.04
N LYS A 17 18.91 -0.09 16.27
CA LYS A 17 17.48 -0.46 16.38
C LYS A 17 16.88 -0.95 15.07
N ARG A 18 17.49 -0.66 13.94
CA ARG A 18 16.94 -1.04 12.64
C ARG A 18 17.99 -1.08 11.56
N PHE A 19 17.69 -1.79 10.51
CA PHE A 19 18.52 -1.75 9.30
C PHE A 19 17.65 -1.63 8.06
N ALA A 20 18.27 -1.19 6.96
CA ALA A 20 17.64 -1.18 5.66
C ALA A 20 18.63 -1.74 4.65
N LEU A 21 18.15 -2.64 3.79
CA LEU A 21 18.92 -3.21 2.70
C LEU A 21 18.29 -2.79 1.38
N MET A 22 19.10 -2.18 0.52
CA MET A 22 18.65 -1.78 -0.81
C MET A 22 19.40 -2.62 -1.84
N HIS A 23 18.64 -3.20 -2.78
CA HIS A 23 19.18 -4.00 -3.87
C HIS A 23 18.81 -3.36 -5.21
N GLU A 24 19.81 -3.15 -6.08
CA GLU A 24 19.59 -2.58 -7.40
C GLU A 24 19.42 -3.69 -8.44
N TYR A 25 18.40 -3.54 -9.28
CA TYR A 25 18.17 -4.46 -10.40
C TYR A 25 18.76 -3.88 -11.69
N HIS A 26 19.35 -4.73 -12.49
CA HIS A 26 19.97 -4.30 -13.73
C HIS A 26 19.07 -4.41 -14.97
N LYS A 27 18.19 -5.37 -15.02
CA LYS A 27 17.44 -5.66 -16.25
C LYS A 27 15.93 -5.85 -16.08
N GLU A 28 15.47 -6.33 -14.93
CA GLU A 28 14.06 -6.67 -14.75
C GLU A 28 13.55 -6.14 -13.42
N GLU A 29 12.32 -5.67 -13.43
CA GLU A 29 11.63 -5.36 -12.19
C GLU A 29 11.23 -6.66 -11.51
N ILE A 30 11.42 -6.72 -10.21
CA ILE A 30 10.94 -7.83 -9.42
C ILE A 30 9.44 -7.66 -9.20
N ASP A 31 8.67 -8.74 -9.29
CA ASP A 31 7.25 -8.64 -9.02
C ASP A 31 6.97 -8.58 -7.52
N LEU A 32 5.76 -8.12 -7.19
CA LEU A 32 5.36 -7.91 -5.80
C LEU A 32 5.40 -9.21 -4.99
N ASN A 33 4.97 -10.33 -5.57
CA ASN A 33 4.95 -11.61 -4.86
C ASN A 33 6.35 -12.05 -4.44
N ASN A 34 7.34 -11.84 -5.29
CA ASN A 34 8.72 -12.16 -4.97
C ASN A 34 9.29 -11.23 -3.89
N LEU A 35 8.90 -9.96 -3.89
CA LEU A 35 9.29 -9.03 -2.83
C LEU A 35 8.68 -9.42 -1.49
N ILE A 36 7.41 -9.79 -1.48
CA ILE A 36 6.72 -10.20 -0.25
C ILE A 36 7.39 -11.42 0.39
N LYS A 37 7.88 -12.36 -0.42
CA LYS A 37 8.58 -13.55 0.08
C LYS A 37 9.86 -13.24 0.84
N LYS A 38 10.43 -12.06 0.66
CA LYS A 38 11.62 -11.62 1.39
C LYS A 38 11.32 -11.12 2.80
N LEU A 39 10.06 -10.89 3.12
CA LEU A 39 9.64 -10.43 4.44
C LEU A 39 9.45 -11.61 5.39
N SER A 40 9.70 -11.37 6.66
CA SER A 40 9.36 -12.33 7.71
C SER A 40 7.85 -12.48 7.80
N PRO A 41 7.34 -13.66 8.22
CA PRO A 41 5.90 -13.86 8.40
C PRO A 41 5.30 -12.85 9.38
N VAL A 42 4.19 -12.22 8.96
CA VAL A 42 3.43 -11.27 9.77
C VAL A 42 1.93 -11.45 9.47
N ASP A 43 1.09 -10.90 10.33
CA ASP A 43 -0.36 -11.02 10.16
C ASP A 43 -0.90 -10.13 9.04
N LEU A 44 -0.21 -9.02 8.75
CA LEU A 44 -0.64 -8.05 7.75
C LEU A 44 0.57 -7.44 7.06
N ILE A 45 0.49 -7.35 5.75
CA ILE A 45 1.46 -6.61 4.94
C ILE A 45 0.72 -5.46 4.25
N LEU A 46 1.20 -4.24 4.48
CA LEU A 46 0.69 -3.04 3.79
C LEU A 46 1.65 -2.68 2.67
N VAL A 47 1.08 -2.47 1.49
CA VAL A 47 1.86 -2.19 0.28
C VAL A 47 1.46 -0.83 -0.27
N GLU A 48 2.44 0.03 -0.53
CA GLU A 48 2.23 1.33 -1.14
C GLU A 48 2.86 1.38 -2.53
N GLY A 49 2.25 2.17 -3.43
CA GLY A 49 2.83 2.43 -4.74
C GLY A 49 2.60 1.35 -5.80
N TRP A 50 1.76 0.37 -5.53
CA TRP A 50 1.49 -0.75 -6.43
C TRP A 50 0.08 -0.70 -6.99
N LYS A 51 -0.24 0.37 -7.73
CA LYS A 51 -1.59 0.65 -8.21
C LYS A 51 -2.14 -0.40 -9.18
N LYS A 52 -1.28 -1.07 -9.93
CA LYS A 52 -1.67 -2.00 -10.98
C LYS A 52 -1.76 -3.46 -10.52
N GLU A 53 -1.40 -3.76 -9.28
CA GLU A 53 -1.43 -5.13 -8.79
C GLU A 53 -2.85 -5.59 -8.45
N ASN A 54 -3.10 -6.89 -8.60
CA ASN A 54 -4.41 -7.50 -8.32
C ASN A 54 -4.53 -7.87 -6.83
N ILE A 55 -4.44 -6.87 -5.99
CA ILE A 55 -4.62 -7.03 -4.54
C ILE A 55 -5.73 -6.10 -4.08
N LYS A 56 -6.36 -6.43 -2.96
CA LYS A 56 -7.38 -5.56 -2.37
C LYS A 56 -6.75 -4.23 -1.98
N LYS A 57 -7.43 -3.14 -2.33
CA LYS A 57 -6.90 -1.79 -2.14
C LYS A 57 -7.88 -0.90 -1.41
N ILE A 58 -7.34 0.04 -0.67
CA ILE A 58 -8.07 1.19 -0.16
C ILE A 58 -7.55 2.39 -0.94
N GLU A 59 -8.43 3.05 -1.68
CA GLU A 59 -8.07 4.26 -2.40
C GLU A 59 -8.03 5.43 -1.43
N ILE A 60 -6.95 6.20 -1.43
CA ILE A 60 -6.84 7.44 -0.67
C ILE A 60 -7.21 8.59 -1.59
N TYR A 61 -8.25 9.32 -1.25
CA TYR A 61 -8.73 10.44 -2.06
C TYR A 61 -8.81 11.71 -1.23
N ARG A 62 -8.03 12.70 -1.63
CA ARG A 62 -8.07 14.04 -1.02
C ARG A 62 -8.73 15.00 -1.98
N LYS A 63 -9.73 15.73 -1.50
CA LYS A 63 -10.47 16.70 -2.32
C LYS A 63 -9.57 17.78 -2.91
N GLU A 64 -8.46 18.12 -2.21
CA GLU A 64 -7.54 19.17 -2.64
C GLU A 64 -6.75 18.81 -3.90
N ILE A 65 -6.58 17.52 -4.18
CA ILE A 65 -5.79 17.06 -5.33
C ILE A 65 -6.57 17.19 -6.64
N ASN A 66 -7.89 17.16 -6.56
CA ASN A 66 -8.79 17.35 -7.71
C ASN A 66 -8.52 16.38 -8.88
N LYS A 67 -8.23 15.13 -8.55
CA LYS A 67 -8.10 14.04 -9.53
C LYS A 67 -9.35 13.18 -9.53
N PRO A 68 -9.66 12.48 -10.63
CA PRO A 68 -10.79 11.55 -10.63
C PRO A 68 -10.52 10.35 -9.71
N LEU A 69 -11.61 9.79 -9.19
CA LEU A 69 -11.56 8.56 -8.42
C LEU A 69 -11.14 7.39 -9.32
N LEU A 70 -10.39 6.47 -8.74
CA LEU A 70 -9.91 5.28 -9.45
C LEU A 70 -10.82 4.07 -9.27
N CYS A 71 -11.68 4.08 -8.27
CA CYS A 71 -12.48 2.90 -7.90
C CYS A 71 -13.44 2.44 -9.00
N ASP A 72 -13.84 3.34 -9.91
CA ASP A 72 -14.70 2.96 -11.05
C ASP A 72 -13.97 2.06 -12.05
N LYS A 73 -12.65 2.16 -12.11
CA LYS A 73 -11.82 1.45 -13.09
C LYS A 73 -11.04 0.30 -12.50
N ASP A 74 -11.01 0.17 -11.18
CA ASP A 74 -10.25 -0.88 -10.49
C ASP A 74 -11.15 -1.62 -9.52
N LYS A 75 -11.53 -2.84 -9.86
CA LYS A 75 -12.41 -3.69 -9.06
C LYS A 75 -11.77 -4.16 -7.76
N ASN A 76 -10.46 -4.05 -7.63
CA ASN A 76 -9.75 -4.42 -6.42
C ASN A 76 -9.81 -3.34 -5.33
N ILE A 77 -10.29 -2.15 -5.68
CA ILE A 77 -10.52 -1.10 -4.69
C ILE A 77 -11.81 -1.42 -3.94
N ILE A 78 -11.68 -1.73 -2.65
CA ILE A 78 -12.79 -2.17 -1.80
C ILE A 78 -13.31 -1.09 -0.86
N ALA A 79 -12.56 0.00 -0.71
CA ALA A 79 -12.96 1.14 0.11
C ALA A 79 -12.24 2.40 -0.38
N VAL A 80 -12.85 3.54 -0.09
CA VAL A 80 -12.25 4.85 -0.35
C VAL A 80 -12.14 5.60 0.96
N ALA A 81 -10.92 5.97 1.34
CA ALA A 81 -10.67 6.83 2.50
C ALA A 81 -10.50 8.26 2.00
N THR A 82 -11.35 9.15 2.45
CA THR A 82 -11.40 10.52 1.91
C THR A 82 -11.70 11.55 2.98
N ASN A 83 -11.26 12.77 2.76
CA ASN A 83 -11.65 13.94 3.53
C ASN A 83 -12.80 14.72 2.88
N ASP A 84 -13.33 14.24 1.76
CA ASP A 84 -14.45 14.87 1.08
C ASP A 84 -15.77 14.22 1.52
N LYS A 85 -16.52 14.93 2.35
CA LYS A 85 -17.79 14.43 2.91
C LYS A 85 -18.90 14.30 1.87
N ARG A 86 -18.73 14.86 0.67
CA ARG A 86 -19.73 14.79 -0.40
C ARG A 86 -19.64 13.48 -1.18
N ILE A 87 -18.55 12.73 -1.04
CA ILE A 87 -18.34 11.50 -1.80
C ILE A 87 -19.29 10.41 -1.32
N LYS A 88 -20.11 9.92 -2.24
CA LYS A 88 -20.99 8.77 -2.02
C LYS A 88 -20.92 7.90 -3.28
N ILE A 89 -20.55 6.65 -3.09
CA ILE A 89 -20.40 5.71 -4.19
C ILE A 89 -21.19 4.46 -3.85
N LYS A 90 -22.04 4.04 -4.78
CA LYS A 90 -22.88 2.87 -4.59
C LYS A 90 -22.03 1.62 -4.36
N ASN A 91 -22.37 0.83 -3.35
CA ASN A 91 -21.69 -0.42 -2.99
C ASN A 91 -20.21 -0.25 -2.65
N MET A 92 -19.82 0.94 -2.17
CA MET A 92 -18.44 1.22 -1.78
C MET A 92 -18.39 1.73 -0.35
N MET A 93 -17.51 1.13 0.45
CA MET A 93 -17.26 1.61 1.80
C MET A 93 -16.50 2.94 1.74
N ILE A 94 -17.06 3.96 2.37
CA ILE A 94 -16.40 5.26 2.48
C ILE A 94 -15.89 5.42 3.90
N LEU A 95 -14.58 5.63 4.03
CA LEU A 95 -13.89 5.81 5.29
C LEU A 95 -13.47 7.28 5.44
N ASP A 96 -13.46 7.76 6.67
CA ASP A 96 -12.94 9.10 6.96
C ASP A 96 -11.41 9.03 7.03
N LEU A 97 -10.74 9.76 6.14
CA LEU A 97 -9.29 9.78 6.06
C LEU A 97 -8.62 10.19 7.38
N ASN A 98 -9.30 10.99 8.19
CA ASN A 98 -8.79 11.48 9.46
C ASN A 98 -9.20 10.60 10.65
N ASN A 99 -10.01 9.59 10.43
CA ASN A 99 -10.41 8.65 11.48
C ASN A 99 -9.59 7.38 11.38
N TYR A 100 -8.44 7.37 12.01
CA TYR A 100 -7.48 6.26 11.93
C TYR A 100 -8.03 4.98 12.57
N GLU A 101 -8.84 5.12 13.63
CA GLU A 101 -9.46 3.95 14.27
C GLU A 101 -10.45 3.25 13.34
N GLN A 102 -11.23 4.03 12.61
CA GLN A 102 -12.18 3.46 11.63
C GLN A 102 -11.45 2.69 10.54
N ILE A 103 -10.37 3.25 10.02
CA ILE A 103 -9.55 2.61 8.98
C ILE A 103 -8.92 1.33 9.52
N ALA A 104 -8.34 1.39 10.71
CA ALA A 104 -7.71 0.23 11.35
C ALA A 104 -8.74 -0.88 11.60
N GLN A 105 -9.94 -0.52 12.06
CA GLN A 105 -11.01 -1.47 12.32
C GLN A 105 -11.49 -2.13 11.04
N PHE A 106 -11.59 -1.38 9.95
CA PHE A 106 -11.95 -1.92 8.65
C PHE A 106 -10.94 -2.96 8.19
N ILE A 107 -9.64 -2.64 8.28
CA ILE A 107 -8.56 -3.56 7.89
C ILE A 107 -8.57 -4.80 8.77
N TYR A 108 -8.75 -4.64 10.08
CA TYR A 108 -8.80 -5.75 11.01
C TYR A 108 -9.94 -6.72 10.67
N GLN A 109 -11.12 -6.22 10.38
CA GLN A 109 -12.25 -7.05 9.99
C GLN A 109 -12.01 -7.77 8.67
N LEU A 110 -11.34 -7.11 7.74
CA LEU A 110 -11.00 -7.69 6.45
C LEU A 110 -10.06 -8.88 6.61
N ILE A 111 -9.02 -8.76 7.44
CA ILE A 111 -8.07 -9.83 7.73
C ILE A 111 -8.78 -11.01 8.38
N ASN A 112 -9.63 -10.76 9.35
CA ASN A 112 -10.33 -11.83 10.06
C ASN A 112 -11.26 -12.63 9.15
N LYS A 113 -11.84 -12.00 8.15
CA LYS A 113 -12.67 -12.71 7.16
C LYS A 113 -11.84 -13.61 6.25
N GLU A 114 -10.63 -13.21 5.93
CA GLU A 114 -9.75 -13.99 5.04
C GLU A 114 -9.10 -15.18 5.74
N ILE A 115 -8.84 -15.08 7.03
CA ILE A 115 -8.26 -16.15 7.83
C ILE A 115 -9.30 -17.28 8.10
N LYS A 116 -10.57 -16.95 8.05
CA LYS A 116 -11.66 -17.91 8.19
C LYS A 116 -12.02 -18.53 6.85
#